data_b7ea1f5c404d7984da382d767e1b9630
#
_entry.id   b7ea1f5c404d7984da382d767e1b9630
#
_cell.length_a   1.000
_cell.length_b   1.000
_cell.length_c   1.000
_cell.angle_alpha   90.00
_cell.angle_beta   90.00
_cell.angle_gamma   90.00
#
_symmetry.space_group_name_H-M   'P 1'
#
loop_
_entity.id
_entity.type
_entity.pdbx_description
1 polymer ?
#
loop_
_entity_poly.entity_id
_entity_poly.type
_entity_poly.pdbx_seq_one_letter_code
_entity_poly.pdbx_strand_id
1 'polypeptide(L)'
;MAVMLLCPGQGNQHPAMFERLIGEPAAQPFLRLASDRLGFDLQRMGTADDPLDYADNRTAQILITAHCLAVHALLGEDVGDICLGYSVGEIAAFACAGVYDAVSAFDLIEKRVTCMDEARIASGTEQGMMAVIGLPVAKIEAIAEEAGLAIAIVNGNDHVVLGGAATTLDTIEADFETRGTRTVKRLPVRVASHTRFMASATPRFHAMLNAAPLRPARRLVLSGMDGRVMRTREDIADALSEQLSTRLDFRRSLELAGERGARCAIEIGPGHSLTRLCSEALPNVPVRPFEDFRSISGLRKWIEKIQERNR
;
A
#
# COMPACT_ATOMS: atom_id res chain seq x y z
N MET A 1 -12.93 20.00 7.68
CA MET A 1 -11.66 19.42 8.20
C MET A 1 -11.32 18.18 7.39
N ALA A 2 -10.11 18.07 6.84
CA ALA A 2 -9.77 16.98 5.93
C ALA A 2 -9.44 15.68 6.67
N VAL A 3 -10.17 14.61 6.35
CA VAL A 3 -9.92 13.24 6.76
C VAL A 3 -9.06 12.57 5.70
N MET A 4 -7.92 12.00 6.10
CA MET A 4 -7.04 11.24 5.20
C MET A 4 -7.32 9.74 5.32
N LEU A 5 -7.55 9.09 4.18
CA LEU A 5 -7.59 7.63 4.07
C LEU A 5 -6.21 7.13 3.68
N LEU A 6 -5.67 6.21 4.48
CA LEU A 6 -4.41 5.53 4.24
C LEU A 6 -4.70 4.09 3.78
N CYS A 7 -4.31 3.79 2.55
CA CYS A 7 -4.45 2.46 1.97
C CYS A 7 -3.09 1.74 2.01
N PRO A 8 -2.92 0.70 2.84
CA PRO A 8 -1.63 0.02 3.00
C PRO A 8 -1.24 -0.83 1.79
N GLY A 9 0.04 -1.16 1.75
CA GLY A 9 0.61 -2.15 0.83
C GLY A 9 0.61 -3.57 1.39
N GLN A 10 1.33 -4.45 0.70
CA GLN A 10 1.53 -5.84 1.12
C GLN A 10 2.34 -5.94 2.41
N GLY A 11 2.10 -7.00 3.20
CA GLY A 11 2.88 -7.36 4.38
C GLY A 11 2.06 -7.59 5.65
N ASN A 12 0.82 -7.11 5.71
CA ASN A 12 -0.06 -7.27 6.88
C ASN A 12 -1.31 -8.12 6.59
N GLN A 13 -1.42 -8.72 5.40
CA GLN A 13 -2.51 -9.64 5.10
C GLN A 13 -2.40 -10.91 5.95
N HIS A 14 -3.53 -11.36 6.48
CA HIS A 14 -3.61 -12.51 7.37
C HIS A 14 -5.00 -13.17 7.29
N PRO A 15 -5.14 -14.44 7.71
CA PRO A 15 -6.38 -15.20 7.57
C PRO A 15 -7.64 -14.55 8.18
N ALA A 16 -7.49 -13.80 9.26
CA ALA A 16 -8.60 -13.18 9.98
C ALA A 16 -8.96 -11.75 9.52
N MET A 17 -8.29 -11.21 8.47
CA MET A 17 -8.43 -9.80 8.09
C MET A 17 -9.85 -9.39 7.68
N PHE A 18 -10.70 -10.32 7.25
CA PHE A 18 -12.08 -10.04 6.85
C PHE A 18 -13.14 -10.38 7.90
N GLU A 19 -12.79 -10.92 9.07
CA GLU A 19 -13.76 -11.35 10.08
C GLU A 19 -14.80 -10.29 10.43
N ARG A 20 -14.40 -9.01 10.49
CA ARG A 20 -15.30 -7.90 10.79
C ARG A 20 -16.08 -7.39 9.59
N LEU A 21 -15.76 -7.85 8.40
CA LEU A 21 -16.34 -7.40 7.13
C LEU A 21 -17.35 -8.41 6.57
N ILE A 22 -17.22 -9.69 6.94
CA ILE A 22 -18.05 -10.78 6.42
C ILE A 22 -19.54 -10.54 6.67
N GLY A 23 -19.92 -10.01 7.84
CA GLY A 23 -21.31 -9.73 8.22
C GLY A 23 -21.88 -8.40 7.70
N GLU A 24 -21.06 -7.58 7.06
CA GLU A 24 -21.43 -6.22 6.66
C GLU A 24 -21.94 -6.17 5.21
N PRO A 25 -23.23 -5.81 4.98
CA PRO A 25 -23.80 -5.80 3.63
C PRO A 25 -23.04 -4.91 2.64
N ALA A 26 -22.53 -3.76 3.08
CA ALA A 26 -21.78 -2.84 2.23
C ALA A 26 -20.40 -3.37 1.81
N ALA A 27 -19.82 -4.32 2.55
CA ALA A 27 -18.56 -4.98 2.21
C ALA A 27 -18.72 -6.09 1.18
N GLN A 28 -19.90 -6.72 1.13
CA GLN A 28 -20.15 -7.93 0.34
C GLN A 28 -19.80 -7.83 -1.15
N PRO A 29 -20.05 -6.73 -1.86
CA PRO A 29 -19.67 -6.62 -3.27
C PRO A 29 -18.16 -6.79 -3.49
N PHE A 30 -17.33 -6.26 -2.59
CA PHE A 30 -15.87 -6.31 -2.69
C PHE A 30 -15.31 -7.67 -2.31
N LEU A 31 -15.88 -8.32 -1.29
CA LEU A 31 -15.52 -9.67 -0.89
C LEU A 31 -15.85 -10.68 -2.01
N ARG A 32 -17.03 -10.54 -2.65
CA ARG A 32 -17.40 -11.39 -3.78
C ARG A 32 -16.46 -11.19 -4.97
N LEU A 33 -16.17 -9.94 -5.36
CA LEU A 33 -15.21 -9.67 -6.44
C LEU A 33 -13.85 -10.31 -6.17
N ALA A 34 -13.33 -10.19 -4.95
CA ALA A 34 -12.06 -10.80 -4.59
C ALA A 34 -12.15 -12.34 -4.58
N SER A 35 -13.25 -12.91 -4.06
CA SER A 35 -13.50 -14.36 -4.09
C SER A 35 -13.50 -14.91 -5.52
N ASP A 36 -14.19 -14.22 -6.43
CA ASP A 36 -14.26 -14.59 -7.85
C ASP A 36 -12.86 -14.56 -8.50
N ARG A 37 -12.05 -13.53 -8.18
CA ARG A 37 -10.69 -13.41 -8.70
C ARG A 37 -9.76 -14.49 -8.16
N LEU A 38 -9.90 -14.86 -6.89
CA LEU A 38 -9.06 -15.89 -6.26
C LEU A 38 -9.56 -17.31 -6.49
N GLY A 39 -10.80 -17.46 -6.97
CA GLY A 39 -11.43 -18.78 -7.09
C GLY A 39 -11.68 -19.46 -5.73
N PHE A 40 -11.77 -18.65 -4.66
CA PHE A 40 -11.94 -19.12 -3.29
C PHE A 40 -12.84 -18.17 -2.50
N ASP A 41 -13.82 -18.74 -1.78
CA ASP A 41 -14.73 -17.96 -0.93
C ASP A 41 -14.00 -17.37 0.29
N LEU A 42 -13.84 -16.05 0.33
CA LEU A 42 -13.15 -15.36 1.42
C LEU A 42 -13.81 -15.53 2.79
N GLN A 43 -15.08 -15.97 2.85
CA GLN A 43 -15.72 -16.33 4.11
C GLN A 43 -15.08 -17.57 4.76
N ARG A 44 -14.32 -18.35 4.01
CA ARG A 44 -13.61 -19.55 4.47
C ARG A 44 -12.13 -19.31 4.77
N MET A 45 -11.66 -18.07 4.71
CA MET A 45 -10.27 -17.74 5.07
C MET A 45 -9.98 -18.16 6.52
N GLY A 46 -8.77 -18.70 6.74
CA GLY A 46 -8.34 -19.18 8.05
C GLY A 46 -8.96 -20.51 8.51
N THR A 47 -9.78 -21.15 7.67
CA THR A 47 -10.26 -22.53 7.94
C THR A 47 -9.21 -23.56 7.48
N ALA A 48 -9.43 -24.84 7.83
CA ALA A 48 -8.56 -25.94 7.42
C ALA A 48 -8.49 -26.12 5.87
N ASP A 49 -9.50 -25.62 5.15
CA ASP A 49 -9.61 -25.71 3.69
C ASP A 49 -9.10 -24.45 2.97
N ASP A 50 -8.47 -23.50 3.67
CA ASP A 50 -7.92 -22.28 3.08
C ASP A 50 -6.65 -22.58 2.25
N PRO A 51 -6.69 -22.46 0.90
CA PRO A 51 -5.57 -22.78 0.05
C PRO A 51 -4.65 -21.57 -0.23
N LEU A 52 -4.94 -20.39 0.33
CA LEU A 52 -4.30 -19.15 -0.06
C LEU A 52 -2.87 -19.04 0.46
N ASP A 53 -1.92 -18.79 -0.44
CA ASP A 53 -0.60 -18.29 -0.07
C ASP A 53 -0.68 -16.77 0.11
N TYR A 54 -0.72 -16.31 1.35
CA TYR A 54 -0.80 -14.89 1.70
C TYR A 54 0.45 -14.10 1.31
N ALA A 55 1.57 -14.76 1.01
CA ALA A 55 2.80 -14.12 0.51
C ALA A 55 2.88 -14.09 -1.03
N ASP A 56 1.95 -14.78 -1.72
CA ASP A 56 1.84 -14.68 -3.17
C ASP A 56 1.47 -13.26 -3.58
N ASN A 57 2.15 -12.76 -4.63
CA ASN A 57 2.02 -11.38 -5.09
C ASN A 57 0.58 -11.03 -5.51
N ARG A 58 -0.07 -11.93 -6.25
CA ARG A 58 -1.44 -11.75 -6.74
C ARG A 58 -2.45 -11.80 -5.59
N THR A 59 -2.37 -12.85 -4.79
CA THR A 59 -3.25 -13.06 -3.63
C THR A 59 -3.21 -11.86 -2.67
N ALA A 60 -2.02 -11.43 -2.28
CA ALA A 60 -1.84 -10.32 -1.36
C ALA A 60 -2.45 -9.02 -1.89
N GLN A 61 -2.21 -8.67 -3.17
CA GLN A 61 -2.71 -7.44 -3.76
C GLN A 61 -4.23 -7.42 -3.87
N ILE A 62 -4.84 -8.54 -4.25
CA ILE A 62 -6.30 -8.69 -4.31
C ILE A 62 -6.92 -8.53 -2.91
N LEU A 63 -6.39 -9.23 -1.89
CA LEU A 63 -6.92 -9.19 -0.54
C LEU A 63 -6.85 -7.77 0.06
N ILE A 64 -5.71 -7.10 -0.07
CA ILE A 64 -5.53 -5.74 0.45
C ILE A 64 -6.47 -4.75 -0.22
N THR A 65 -6.59 -4.82 -1.53
CA THR A 65 -7.50 -3.94 -2.28
C THR A 65 -8.95 -4.18 -1.88
N ALA A 66 -9.38 -5.45 -1.76
CA ALA A 66 -10.71 -5.81 -1.30
C ALA A 66 -11.01 -5.24 0.09
N HIS A 67 -10.06 -5.37 1.02
CA HIS A 67 -10.23 -4.87 2.38
C HIS A 67 -10.37 -3.34 2.41
N CYS A 68 -9.48 -2.62 1.71
CA CYS A 68 -9.55 -1.17 1.64
C CYS A 68 -10.89 -0.67 1.08
N LEU A 69 -11.35 -1.26 -0.02
CA LEU A 69 -12.61 -0.87 -0.66
C LEU A 69 -13.82 -1.22 0.22
N ALA A 70 -13.80 -2.38 0.88
CA ALA A 70 -14.85 -2.79 1.79
C ALA A 70 -14.96 -1.84 2.99
N VAL A 71 -13.83 -1.49 3.63
CA VAL A 71 -13.82 -0.52 4.75
C VAL A 71 -14.27 0.87 4.29
N HIS A 72 -13.82 1.34 3.12
CA HIS A 72 -14.26 2.60 2.55
C HIS A 72 -15.78 2.64 2.34
N ALA A 73 -16.37 1.57 1.81
CA ALA A 73 -17.81 1.47 1.63
C ALA A 73 -18.58 1.52 2.97
N LEU A 74 -18.02 0.92 4.04
CA LEU A 74 -18.59 1.01 5.38
C LEU A 74 -18.49 2.42 5.99
N LEU A 75 -17.42 3.16 5.68
CA LEU A 75 -17.29 4.55 6.12
C LEU A 75 -18.31 5.48 5.42
N GLY A 76 -18.70 5.12 4.21
CA GLY A 76 -19.56 5.94 3.34
C GLY A 76 -18.75 6.84 2.42
N GLU A 77 -19.33 7.13 1.26
CA GLU A 77 -18.68 7.90 0.20
C GLU A 77 -18.27 9.33 0.60
N ASP A 78 -18.85 9.88 1.67
CA ASP A 78 -18.53 11.24 2.13
C ASP A 78 -17.28 11.31 3.02
N VAL A 79 -16.70 10.17 3.42
CA VAL A 79 -15.52 10.13 4.27
C VAL A 79 -14.25 9.99 3.43
N GLY A 80 -13.25 10.80 3.74
CA GLY A 80 -11.94 10.78 3.08
C GLY A 80 -11.76 11.91 2.07
N ASP A 81 -11.33 13.07 2.55
CA ASP A 81 -11.04 14.23 1.69
C ASP A 81 -9.71 14.06 0.96
N ILE A 82 -8.78 13.33 1.57
CA ILE A 82 -7.45 13.03 1.04
C ILE A 82 -7.30 11.52 0.99
N CYS A 83 -6.85 10.98 -0.14
CA CYS A 83 -6.52 9.56 -0.32
C CYS A 83 -5.03 9.41 -0.59
N LEU A 84 -4.36 8.56 0.18
CA LEU A 84 -2.94 8.26 0.05
C LEU A 84 -2.73 6.75 0.14
N GLY A 85 -2.07 6.17 -0.86
CA GLY A 85 -1.78 4.75 -0.93
C GLY A 85 -0.29 4.46 -0.79
N TYR A 86 0.02 3.31 -0.22
CA TYR A 86 1.37 2.77 -0.12
C TYR A 86 1.53 1.59 -1.08
N SER A 87 2.36 1.71 -2.12
CA SER A 87 2.54 0.65 -3.11
C SER A 87 1.21 0.25 -3.76
N VAL A 88 0.81 -1.04 -3.68
CA VAL A 88 -0.50 -1.50 -4.19
C VAL A 88 -1.68 -0.73 -3.59
N GLY A 89 -1.53 -0.19 -2.38
CA GLY A 89 -2.55 0.64 -1.76
C GLY A 89 -2.93 1.89 -2.56
N GLU A 90 -2.07 2.36 -3.48
CA GLU A 90 -2.44 3.43 -4.41
C GLU A 90 -3.60 3.02 -5.32
N ILE A 91 -3.66 1.77 -5.77
CA ILE A 91 -4.82 1.29 -6.56
C ILE A 91 -6.12 1.44 -5.74
N ALA A 92 -6.11 1.04 -4.46
CA ALA A 92 -7.28 1.24 -3.60
C ALA A 92 -7.57 2.73 -3.34
N ALA A 93 -6.55 3.55 -3.08
CA ALA A 93 -6.69 4.98 -2.83
C ALA A 93 -7.32 5.73 -4.01
N PHE A 94 -6.90 5.42 -5.24
CA PHE A 94 -7.49 5.99 -6.45
C PHE A 94 -8.92 5.54 -6.67
N ALA A 95 -9.28 4.28 -6.37
CA ALA A 95 -10.66 3.81 -6.41
C ALA A 95 -11.54 4.52 -5.36
N CYS A 96 -11.05 4.67 -4.11
CA CYS A 96 -11.72 5.45 -3.07
C CYS A 96 -11.92 6.92 -3.48
N ALA A 97 -11.02 7.48 -4.28
CA ALA A 97 -11.15 8.82 -4.83
C ALA A 97 -12.08 8.92 -6.06
N GLY A 98 -12.63 7.81 -6.53
CA GLY A 98 -13.58 7.75 -7.64
C GLY A 98 -12.95 7.79 -9.03
N VAL A 99 -11.64 7.53 -9.14
CA VAL A 99 -10.92 7.48 -10.43
C VAL A 99 -11.41 6.32 -11.29
N TYR A 100 -11.76 5.22 -10.68
CA TYR A 100 -12.37 4.05 -11.31
C TYR A 100 -13.20 3.27 -10.28
N ASP A 101 -14.06 2.38 -10.77
CA ASP A 101 -14.86 1.51 -9.92
C ASP A 101 -14.06 0.29 -9.41
N ALA A 102 -14.69 -0.49 -8.54
CA ALA A 102 -14.07 -1.66 -7.95
C ALA A 102 -13.67 -2.72 -8.98
N VAL A 103 -14.49 -2.96 -10.00
CA VAL A 103 -14.18 -3.95 -11.04
C VAL A 103 -12.91 -3.54 -11.77
N SER A 104 -12.83 -2.28 -12.19
CA SER A 104 -11.64 -1.72 -12.83
C SER A 104 -10.41 -1.75 -11.92
N ALA A 105 -10.58 -1.52 -10.60
CA ALA A 105 -9.49 -1.64 -9.63
C ALA A 105 -8.89 -3.06 -9.62
N PHE A 106 -9.72 -4.09 -9.56
CA PHE A 106 -9.27 -5.48 -9.61
C PHE A 106 -8.64 -5.85 -10.96
N ASP A 107 -9.18 -5.35 -12.08
CA ASP A 107 -8.57 -5.54 -13.40
C ASP A 107 -7.18 -4.90 -13.47
N LEU A 108 -6.99 -3.73 -12.86
CA LEU A 108 -5.69 -3.08 -12.77
C LEU A 108 -4.71 -3.85 -11.87
N ILE A 109 -5.19 -4.45 -10.76
CA ILE A 109 -4.37 -5.33 -9.93
C ILE A 109 -3.85 -6.53 -10.74
N GLU A 110 -4.72 -7.22 -11.49
CA GLU A 110 -4.30 -8.37 -12.32
C GLU A 110 -3.24 -7.96 -13.36
N LYS A 111 -3.44 -6.83 -14.01
CA LYS A 111 -2.48 -6.29 -14.98
C LYS A 111 -1.15 -5.91 -14.34
N ARG A 112 -1.21 -5.25 -13.16
CA ARG A 112 -0.04 -4.88 -12.37
C ARG A 112 0.79 -6.09 -11.98
N VAL A 113 0.13 -7.10 -11.40
CA VAL A 113 0.76 -8.36 -10.99
C VAL A 113 1.41 -9.06 -12.19
N THR A 114 0.69 -9.19 -13.31
CA THR A 114 1.24 -9.79 -14.52
C THR A 114 2.52 -9.09 -14.98
N CYS A 115 2.52 -7.74 -15.04
CA CYS A 115 3.72 -6.99 -15.44
C CYS A 115 4.89 -7.19 -14.46
N MET A 116 4.61 -7.22 -13.15
CA MET A 116 5.63 -7.42 -12.12
C MET A 116 6.21 -8.83 -12.14
N ASP A 117 5.37 -9.85 -12.26
CA ASP A 117 5.79 -11.25 -12.28
C ASP A 117 6.60 -11.58 -13.55
N GLU A 118 6.20 -11.04 -14.70
CA GLU A 118 6.97 -11.18 -15.94
C GLU A 118 8.33 -10.49 -15.84
N ALA A 119 8.42 -9.30 -15.23
CA ALA A 119 9.69 -8.63 -14.99
C ALA A 119 10.59 -9.45 -14.05
N ARG A 120 10.02 -10.02 -12.98
CA ARG A 120 10.73 -10.89 -12.05
C ARG A 120 11.25 -12.16 -12.75
N ILE A 121 10.39 -12.83 -13.54
CA ILE A 121 10.78 -14.05 -14.28
C ILE A 121 11.89 -13.73 -15.30
N ALA A 122 11.74 -12.63 -16.04
CA ALA A 122 12.75 -12.21 -17.02
C ALA A 122 14.10 -11.85 -16.40
N SER A 123 14.15 -11.47 -15.14
CA SER A 123 15.40 -11.20 -14.42
C SER A 123 16.22 -12.47 -14.14
N GLY A 124 15.58 -13.65 -14.18
CA GLY A 124 16.21 -14.94 -13.88
C GLY A 124 16.74 -15.06 -12.44
N THR A 125 16.33 -14.16 -11.55
CA THR A 125 16.83 -14.08 -10.17
C THR A 125 15.66 -14.08 -9.18
N GLU A 126 15.72 -14.90 -8.15
CA GLU A 126 14.80 -14.81 -7.02
C GLU A 126 14.99 -13.47 -6.33
N GLN A 127 13.86 -12.77 -6.10
CA GLN A 127 13.86 -11.43 -5.56
C GLN A 127 13.20 -11.38 -4.18
N GLY A 128 13.45 -10.29 -3.47
CA GLY A 128 12.82 -10.04 -2.18
C GLY A 128 12.97 -8.60 -1.74
N MET A 129 12.40 -8.34 -0.57
CA MET A 129 12.49 -7.04 0.09
C MET A 129 12.86 -7.20 1.57
N MET A 130 13.51 -6.19 2.14
CA MET A 130 13.98 -6.17 3.52
C MET A 130 13.83 -4.80 4.14
N ALA A 131 13.18 -4.71 5.29
CA ALA A 131 13.12 -3.48 6.08
C ALA A 131 14.40 -3.33 6.91
N VAL A 132 14.99 -2.13 6.90
CA VAL A 132 16.16 -1.75 7.68
C VAL A 132 15.85 -0.48 8.45
N ILE A 133 16.02 -0.51 9.79
CA ILE A 133 15.69 0.61 10.68
C ILE A 133 16.85 0.86 11.64
N GLY A 134 17.22 2.14 11.82
CA GLY A 134 18.17 2.56 12.87
C GLY A 134 19.48 3.15 12.34
N LEU A 135 19.67 3.21 11.01
CA LEU A 135 20.78 3.93 10.40
C LEU A 135 20.26 5.05 9.48
N PRO A 136 20.99 6.16 9.32
CA PRO A 136 20.63 7.20 8.35
C PRO A 136 20.47 6.65 6.94
N VAL A 137 19.46 7.13 6.21
CA VAL A 137 19.14 6.67 4.85
C VAL A 137 20.38 6.65 3.94
N ALA A 138 21.19 7.71 3.94
CA ALA A 138 22.39 7.80 3.10
C ALA A 138 23.45 6.69 3.42
N LYS A 139 23.52 6.27 4.69
CA LYS A 139 24.42 5.17 5.08
C LYS A 139 23.89 3.83 4.59
N ILE A 140 22.57 3.59 4.71
CA ILE A 140 21.95 2.38 4.19
C ILE A 140 22.07 2.33 2.67
N GLU A 141 21.88 3.47 1.98
CA GLU A 141 21.99 3.58 0.52
C GLU A 141 23.38 3.18 0.02
N ALA A 142 24.43 3.70 0.63
CA ALA A 142 25.82 3.35 0.25
C ALA A 142 26.07 1.84 0.41
N ILE A 143 25.63 1.23 1.51
CA ILE A 143 25.79 -0.22 1.76
C ILE A 143 24.99 -1.04 0.74
N ALA A 144 23.76 -0.62 0.45
CA ALA A 144 22.88 -1.30 -0.49
C ALA A 144 23.41 -1.23 -1.92
N GLU A 145 23.94 -0.08 -2.36
CA GLU A 145 24.53 0.10 -3.69
C GLU A 145 25.78 -0.79 -3.87
N GLU A 146 26.65 -0.83 -2.87
CA GLU A 146 27.85 -1.70 -2.89
C GLU A 146 27.47 -3.18 -3.03
N ALA A 147 26.36 -3.58 -2.39
CA ALA A 147 25.84 -4.95 -2.49
C ALA A 147 25.00 -5.21 -3.76
N GLY A 148 24.77 -4.22 -4.62
CA GLY A 148 23.91 -4.36 -5.80
C GLY A 148 22.41 -4.35 -5.51
N LEU A 149 22.01 -3.99 -4.29
CA LEU A 149 20.61 -3.75 -3.89
C LEU A 149 20.16 -2.35 -4.26
N ALA A 150 18.90 -2.03 -4.00
CA ALA A 150 18.36 -0.69 -4.16
C ALA A 150 17.43 -0.33 -3.00
N ILE A 151 17.38 0.95 -2.61
CA ILE A 151 16.31 1.45 -1.74
C ILE A 151 15.03 1.48 -2.57
N ALA A 152 14.06 0.70 -2.14
CA ALA A 152 12.72 0.64 -2.69
C ALA A 152 11.81 1.73 -2.09
N ILE A 153 11.85 1.91 -0.77
CA ILE A 153 10.97 2.85 -0.08
C ILE A 153 11.72 3.54 1.06
N VAL A 154 11.52 4.85 1.18
CA VAL A 154 11.92 5.66 2.33
C VAL A 154 10.69 5.95 3.19
N ASN A 155 10.66 5.39 4.39
CA ASN A 155 9.58 5.54 5.36
C ASN A 155 9.90 6.57 6.46
N GLY A 156 11.17 6.87 6.65
CA GLY A 156 11.65 7.77 7.70
C GLY A 156 13.12 8.16 7.50
N ASN A 157 13.68 8.93 8.44
CA ASN A 157 15.10 9.33 8.39
C ASN A 157 16.07 8.17 8.55
N ASP A 158 15.62 7.11 9.20
CA ASP A 158 16.38 5.90 9.55
C ASP A 158 15.59 4.62 9.25
N HIS A 159 14.54 4.71 8.43
CA HIS A 159 13.68 3.59 8.09
C HIS A 159 13.49 3.49 6.57
N VAL A 160 14.05 2.44 5.99
CA VAL A 160 13.94 2.14 4.55
C VAL A 160 13.50 0.71 4.31
N VAL A 161 13.04 0.45 3.09
CA VAL A 161 12.87 -0.90 2.55
C VAL A 161 13.83 -1.05 1.39
N LEU A 162 14.65 -2.10 1.42
CA LEU A 162 15.55 -2.51 0.35
C LEU A 162 14.87 -3.54 -0.54
N GLY A 163 15.23 -3.55 -1.82
CA GLY A 163 14.82 -4.58 -2.77
C GLY A 163 15.99 -5.05 -3.63
N GLY A 164 15.97 -6.33 -4.01
CA GLY A 164 16.97 -6.92 -4.88
C GLY A 164 16.96 -8.45 -4.86
N ALA A 165 18.10 -9.07 -5.22
CA ALA A 165 18.24 -10.52 -5.20
C ALA A 165 18.08 -11.08 -3.78
N ALA A 166 17.30 -12.16 -3.64
CA ALA A 166 17.02 -12.77 -2.35
C ALA A 166 18.30 -13.22 -1.64
N THR A 167 19.22 -13.85 -2.37
CA THR A 167 20.52 -14.32 -1.86
C THR A 167 21.39 -13.17 -1.34
N THR A 168 21.39 -12.02 -2.03
CA THR A 168 22.13 -10.83 -1.57
C THR A 168 21.52 -10.27 -0.29
N LEU A 169 20.20 -10.22 -0.20
CA LEU A 169 19.50 -9.77 1.01
C LEU A 169 19.81 -10.68 2.20
N ASP A 170 19.90 -12.01 2.01
CA ASP A 170 20.27 -12.96 3.07
C ASP A 170 21.71 -12.75 3.56
N THR A 171 22.63 -12.45 2.64
CA THR A 171 24.04 -12.20 2.99
C THR A 171 24.22 -10.91 3.77
N ILE A 172 23.51 -9.82 3.40
CA ILE A 172 23.70 -8.49 3.97
C ILE A 172 22.96 -8.29 5.29
N GLU A 173 21.99 -9.16 5.63
CA GLU A 173 21.22 -9.08 6.86
C GLU A 173 22.12 -9.04 8.10
N ALA A 174 23.06 -9.98 8.21
CA ALA A 174 24.02 -10.03 9.31
C ALA A 174 24.96 -8.81 9.34
N ASP A 175 25.33 -8.26 8.18
CA ASP A 175 26.19 -7.06 8.12
C ASP A 175 25.45 -5.84 8.67
N PHE A 176 24.18 -5.66 8.36
CA PHE A 176 23.38 -4.59 8.95
C PHE A 176 23.25 -4.73 10.47
N GLU A 177 23.02 -5.92 10.98
CA GLU A 177 22.93 -6.18 12.43
C GLU A 177 24.24 -5.75 13.15
N THR A 178 25.39 -6.06 12.59
CA THR A 178 26.70 -5.69 13.17
C THR A 178 26.98 -4.19 13.12
N ARG A 179 26.32 -3.45 12.23
CA ARG A 179 26.48 -1.99 12.07
C ARG A 179 25.58 -1.16 13.01
N GLY A 180 24.85 -1.81 13.92
CA GLY A 180 24.03 -1.15 14.93
C GLY A 180 22.64 -0.72 14.45
N THR A 181 22.08 -1.41 13.46
CA THR A 181 20.67 -1.27 13.11
C THR A 181 19.79 -1.72 14.27
N ARG A 182 18.66 -1.06 14.44
CA ARG A 182 17.65 -1.43 15.45
C ARG A 182 16.82 -2.63 14.99
N THR A 183 16.55 -2.71 13.70
CA THR A 183 15.73 -3.76 13.08
C THR A 183 16.21 -4.05 11.67
N VAL A 184 16.42 -5.33 11.38
CA VAL A 184 16.55 -5.85 10.02
C VAL A 184 15.52 -6.95 9.89
N LYS A 185 14.66 -6.91 8.87
CA LYS A 185 13.59 -7.88 8.72
C LYS A 185 13.25 -8.15 7.27
N ARG A 186 13.32 -9.41 6.85
CA ARG A 186 12.81 -9.87 5.56
C ARG A 186 11.29 -9.67 5.52
N LEU A 187 10.81 -9.13 4.41
CA LEU A 187 9.39 -8.98 4.16
C LEU A 187 8.85 -10.20 3.39
N PRO A 188 7.59 -10.61 3.64
CA PRO A 188 6.96 -11.69 2.89
C PRO A 188 6.54 -11.22 1.49
N VAL A 189 7.50 -10.72 0.71
CA VAL A 189 7.32 -10.18 -0.65
C VAL A 189 8.41 -10.75 -1.54
N ARG A 190 8.01 -11.38 -2.64
CA ARG A 190 8.90 -12.12 -3.55
C ARG A 190 9.23 -11.35 -4.83
N VAL A 191 9.04 -10.04 -4.83
CA VAL A 191 9.39 -9.12 -5.92
C VAL A 191 10.13 -7.92 -5.37
N ALA A 192 11.14 -7.44 -6.07
CA ALA A 192 11.90 -6.24 -5.70
C ALA A 192 11.21 -4.98 -6.27
N SER A 193 9.95 -4.74 -5.84
CA SER A 193 9.15 -3.60 -6.28
C SER A 193 9.82 -2.27 -5.94
N HIS A 194 9.47 -1.23 -6.68
CA HIS A 194 9.97 0.13 -6.49
C HIS A 194 11.48 0.27 -6.69
N THR A 195 12.05 -0.62 -7.49
CA THR A 195 13.48 -0.63 -7.82
C THR A 195 13.70 -0.85 -9.31
N ARG A 196 14.93 -0.60 -9.78
CA ARG A 196 15.34 -0.87 -11.16
C ARG A 196 15.06 -2.31 -11.64
N PHE A 197 14.87 -3.26 -10.74
CA PHE A 197 14.54 -4.64 -11.09
C PHE A 197 13.16 -4.80 -11.73
N MET A 198 12.28 -3.79 -11.55
CA MET A 198 10.95 -3.73 -12.17
C MET A 198 10.89 -2.81 -13.41
N ALA A 199 12.02 -2.34 -13.95
CA ALA A 199 12.04 -1.36 -15.04
C ALA A 199 11.27 -1.81 -16.28
N SER A 200 11.28 -3.09 -16.62
CA SER A 200 10.53 -3.64 -17.78
C SER A 200 9.01 -3.69 -17.55
N ALA A 201 8.54 -3.68 -16.31
CA ALA A 201 7.11 -3.67 -15.98
C ALA A 201 6.46 -2.30 -16.24
N THR A 202 7.18 -1.21 -16.02
CA THR A 202 6.67 0.18 -16.08
C THR A 202 6.02 0.53 -17.42
N PRO A 203 6.68 0.42 -18.59
CA PRO A 203 6.08 0.81 -19.86
C PRO A 203 4.87 -0.06 -20.24
N ARG A 204 4.89 -1.32 -19.84
CA ARG A 204 3.79 -2.26 -20.10
C ARG A 204 2.56 -1.89 -19.28
N PHE A 205 2.74 -1.65 -18.00
CA PHE A 205 1.64 -1.26 -17.12
C PHE A 205 1.10 0.13 -17.50
N HIS A 206 1.97 1.08 -17.87
CA HIS A 206 1.57 2.38 -18.38
C HIS A 206 0.66 2.28 -19.61
N ALA A 207 1.00 1.43 -20.58
CA ALA A 207 0.14 1.20 -21.76
C ALA A 207 -1.24 0.66 -21.37
N MET A 208 -1.31 -0.25 -20.37
CA MET A 208 -2.57 -0.79 -19.85
C MET A 208 -3.41 0.25 -19.10
N LEU A 209 -2.77 1.17 -18.36
CA LEU A 209 -3.42 2.28 -17.67
C LEU A 209 -4.02 3.28 -18.66
N ASN A 210 -3.30 3.58 -19.75
CA ASN A 210 -3.81 4.44 -20.80
C ASN A 210 -5.05 3.88 -21.53
N ALA A 211 -5.21 2.58 -21.55
CA ALA A 211 -6.41 1.90 -22.09
C ALA A 211 -7.54 1.77 -21.05
N ALA A 212 -7.27 2.02 -19.76
CA ALA A 212 -8.25 1.88 -18.68
C ALA A 212 -9.23 3.07 -18.65
N PRO A 213 -10.47 2.88 -18.11
CA PRO A 213 -11.48 3.94 -18.02
C PRO A 213 -11.22 4.87 -16.82
N LEU A 214 -10.06 5.54 -16.80
CA LEU A 214 -9.71 6.46 -15.74
C LEU A 214 -10.54 7.75 -15.82
N ARG A 215 -11.03 8.23 -14.68
CA ARG A 215 -11.80 9.47 -14.50
C ARG A 215 -11.00 10.45 -13.65
N PRO A 216 -11.29 11.76 -13.72
CA PRO A 216 -10.75 12.71 -12.76
C PRO A 216 -11.13 12.31 -11.32
N ALA A 217 -10.17 12.42 -10.41
CA ALA A 217 -10.41 12.15 -8.99
C ALA A 217 -11.46 13.13 -8.41
N ARG A 218 -12.39 12.64 -7.63
CA ARG A 218 -13.37 13.43 -6.90
C ARG A 218 -12.84 14.00 -5.59
N ARG A 219 -11.66 13.51 -5.16
CA ARG A 219 -11.00 13.83 -3.90
C ARG A 219 -9.54 14.13 -4.15
N LEU A 220 -8.89 14.75 -3.19
CA LEU A 220 -7.46 14.97 -3.28
C LEU A 220 -6.72 13.63 -3.20
N VAL A 221 -6.04 13.23 -4.25
CA VAL A 221 -5.16 12.06 -4.26
C VAL A 221 -3.72 12.52 -4.35
N LEU A 222 -2.90 11.98 -3.47
CA LEU A 222 -1.46 12.19 -3.47
C LEU A 222 -0.76 10.90 -3.91
N SER A 223 0.28 11.04 -4.71
CA SER A 223 1.16 9.92 -5.03
C SER A 223 1.90 9.45 -3.78
N GLY A 224 1.95 8.14 -3.55
CA GLY A 224 2.80 7.54 -2.52
C GLY A 224 4.27 7.61 -2.85
N MET A 225 4.63 7.96 -4.09
CA MET A 225 6.00 8.04 -4.56
C MET A 225 6.71 9.33 -4.08
N ASP A 226 6.02 10.48 -4.13
CA ASP A 226 6.62 11.80 -3.87
C ASP A 226 5.64 12.84 -3.28
N GLY A 227 4.38 12.45 -3.04
CA GLY A 227 3.34 13.33 -2.50
C GLY A 227 2.78 14.35 -3.49
N ARG A 228 3.12 14.27 -4.77
CA ARG A 228 2.52 15.16 -5.79
C ARG A 228 1.02 14.91 -5.92
N VAL A 229 0.28 15.97 -6.23
CA VAL A 229 -1.19 15.88 -6.40
C VAL A 229 -1.50 15.32 -7.78
N MET A 230 -2.34 14.29 -7.84
CA MET A 230 -2.84 13.69 -9.06
C MET A 230 -4.05 14.47 -9.56
N ARG A 231 -3.98 15.10 -10.72
CA ARG A 231 -5.03 15.96 -11.29
C ARG A 231 -5.57 15.45 -12.60
N THR A 232 -4.72 14.94 -13.45
CA THR A 232 -5.06 14.49 -14.80
C THR A 232 -5.01 12.97 -14.90
N ARG A 233 -5.58 12.44 -15.96
CA ARG A 233 -5.48 11.04 -16.31
C ARG A 233 -4.02 10.61 -16.54
N GLU A 234 -3.23 11.50 -17.16
CA GLU A 234 -1.81 11.29 -17.40
C GLU A 234 -1.04 11.21 -16.08
N ASP A 235 -1.24 12.17 -15.15
CA ASP A 235 -0.62 12.12 -13.82
C ASP A 235 -0.87 10.77 -13.13
N ILE A 236 -2.10 10.23 -13.25
CA ILE A 236 -2.52 8.98 -12.63
C ILE A 236 -1.81 7.80 -13.29
N ALA A 237 -1.79 7.75 -14.62
CA ALA A 237 -1.16 6.66 -15.37
C ALA A 237 0.36 6.63 -15.13
N ASP A 238 0.99 7.80 -15.14
CA ASP A 238 2.41 7.96 -14.85
C ASP A 238 2.74 7.50 -13.42
N ALA A 239 2.04 8.05 -12.42
CA ALA A 239 2.30 7.70 -11.02
C ALA A 239 2.14 6.21 -10.73
N LEU A 240 1.04 5.58 -11.19
CA LEU A 240 0.76 4.16 -10.97
C LEU A 240 1.75 3.25 -11.70
N SER A 241 2.29 3.66 -12.85
CA SER A 241 3.27 2.86 -13.59
C SER A 241 4.70 3.10 -13.10
N GLU A 242 5.11 4.35 -12.94
CA GLU A 242 6.46 4.72 -12.51
C GLU A 242 6.80 4.15 -11.14
N GLN A 243 5.84 4.11 -10.21
CA GLN A 243 6.05 3.55 -8.89
C GLN A 243 6.55 2.10 -8.90
N LEU A 244 6.29 1.32 -9.97
CA LEU A 244 6.75 -0.08 -10.04
C LEU A 244 8.27 -0.19 -9.97
N SER A 245 8.98 0.76 -10.61
CA SER A 245 10.44 0.72 -10.75
C SER A 245 11.17 1.91 -10.13
N THR A 246 10.44 2.83 -9.51
CA THR A 246 10.99 4.06 -8.89
C THR A 246 10.82 4.02 -7.38
N ARG A 247 11.85 4.44 -6.66
CA ARG A 247 11.85 4.57 -5.21
C ARG A 247 10.69 5.43 -4.72
N LEU A 248 9.98 4.96 -3.70
CA LEU A 248 8.95 5.74 -3.01
C LEU A 248 9.57 6.55 -1.87
N ASP A 249 9.22 7.82 -1.75
CA ASP A 249 9.43 8.63 -0.55
C ASP A 249 8.09 8.82 0.16
N PHE A 250 7.66 7.76 0.86
CA PHE A 250 6.36 7.76 1.53
C PHE A 250 6.30 8.73 2.70
N ARG A 251 7.43 8.94 3.38
CA ARG A 251 7.53 9.97 4.41
C ARG A 251 7.20 11.35 3.86
N ARG A 252 7.79 11.73 2.72
CA ARG A 252 7.52 13.01 2.06
C ARG A 252 6.05 13.12 1.65
N SER A 253 5.45 12.03 1.19
CA SER A 253 4.03 11.97 0.82
C SER A 253 3.12 12.23 2.02
N LEU A 254 3.43 11.70 3.22
CA LEU A 254 2.72 11.99 4.46
C LEU A 254 2.88 13.45 4.88
N GLU A 255 4.11 14.00 4.86
CA GLU A 255 4.38 15.40 5.19
C GLU A 255 3.55 16.35 4.32
N LEU A 256 3.55 16.11 3.00
CA LEU A 256 2.75 16.89 2.05
C LEU A 256 1.24 16.74 2.28
N ALA A 257 0.75 15.57 2.68
CA ALA A 257 -0.65 15.41 3.07
C ALA A 257 -1.00 16.29 4.30
N GLY A 258 -0.11 16.39 5.26
CA GLY A 258 -0.24 17.31 6.41
C GLY A 258 -0.29 18.77 5.97
N GLU A 259 0.63 19.20 5.07
CA GLU A 259 0.65 20.55 4.47
C GLU A 259 -0.64 20.86 3.68
N ARG A 260 -1.27 19.83 3.07
CA ARG A 260 -2.54 19.93 2.35
C ARG A 260 -3.77 19.88 3.26
N GLY A 261 -3.57 19.87 4.56
CA GLY A 261 -4.63 20.07 5.54
C GLY A 261 -5.21 18.78 6.13
N ALA A 262 -4.53 17.64 6.02
CA ALA A 262 -4.90 16.45 6.78
C ALA A 262 -4.98 16.77 8.28
N ARG A 263 -6.11 16.47 8.93
CA ARG A 263 -6.35 16.74 10.36
C ARG A 263 -6.66 15.50 11.17
N CYS A 264 -7.03 14.42 10.51
CA CYS A 264 -7.01 13.07 11.06
C CYS A 264 -6.79 12.07 9.92
N ALA A 265 -6.33 10.88 10.27
CA ALA A 265 -6.09 9.82 9.31
C ALA A 265 -6.68 8.49 9.79
N ILE A 266 -7.09 7.65 8.84
CA ILE A 266 -7.59 6.30 9.09
C ILE A 266 -6.86 5.36 8.14
N GLU A 267 -6.19 4.35 8.69
CA GLU A 267 -5.68 3.23 7.90
C GLU A 267 -6.83 2.25 7.65
N ILE A 268 -7.22 2.10 6.39
CA ILE A 268 -8.42 1.33 5.98
C ILE A 268 -8.11 -0.07 5.46
N GLY A 269 -6.86 -0.50 5.51
CA GLY A 269 -6.42 -1.86 5.20
C GLY A 269 -6.09 -2.66 6.45
N PRO A 270 -5.57 -3.88 6.28
CA PRO A 270 -5.17 -4.70 7.42
C PRO A 270 -3.89 -4.16 8.08
N GLY A 271 -3.82 -4.31 9.41
CA GLY A 271 -2.65 -3.96 10.23
C GLY A 271 -2.57 -2.49 10.64
N HIS A 272 -1.36 -2.10 11.07
CA HIS A 272 -1.10 -0.81 11.73
C HIS A 272 0.14 -0.10 11.17
N SER A 273 0.66 -0.54 10.02
CA SER A 273 1.94 -0.06 9.51
C SER A 273 1.91 1.40 9.12
N LEU A 274 0.88 1.82 8.37
CA LEU A 274 0.75 3.22 7.97
C LEU A 274 0.34 4.13 9.13
N THR A 275 -0.42 3.62 10.09
CA THR A 275 -0.74 4.33 11.33
C THR A 275 0.53 4.74 12.05
N ARG A 276 1.50 3.83 12.19
CA ARG A 276 2.80 4.12 12.82
C ARG A 276 3.58 5.15 12.02
N LEU A 277 3.73 4.95 10.70
CA LEU A 277 4.46 5.88 9.83
C LEU A 277 3.83 7.28 9.83
N CYS A 278 2.49 7.35 9.81
CA CYS A 278 1.77 8.61 9.89
C CYS A 278 1.97 9.31 11.25
N SER A 279 1.94 8.56 12.37
CA SER A 279 2.20 9.12 13.70
C SER A 279 3.61 9.69 13.84
N GLU A 280 4.60 9.05 13.19
CA GLU A 280 6.00 9.52 13.18
C GLU A 280 6.17 10.76 12.29
N ALA A 281 5.58 10.78 11.08
CA ALA A 281 5.70 11.89 10.15
C ALA A 281 4.83 13.11 10.54
N LEU A 282 3.66 12.86 11.13
CA LEU A 282 2.65 13.87 11.47
C LEU A 282 2.19 13.72 12.92
N PRO A 283 3.03 14.02 13.92
CA PRO A 283 2.73 13.76 15.33
C PRO A 283 1.52 14.51 15.89
N ASN A 284 1.07 15.58 15.22
CA ASN A 284 -0.11 16.36 15.60
C ASN A 284 -1.40 15.94 14.86
N VAL A 285 -1.34 14.93 13.97
CA VAL A 285 -2.48 14.41 13.24
C VAL A 285 -2.92 13.10 13.90
N PRO A 286 -4.09 13.05 14.57
CA PRO A 286 -4.61 11.81 15.12
C PRO A 286 -4.80 10.79 14.02
N VAL A 287 -4.23 9.61 14.20
CA VAL A 287 -4.35 8.49 13.25
C VAL A 287 -4.73 7.21 13.97
N ARG A 288 -5.61 6.42 13.38
CA ARG A 288 -5.98 5.09 13.88
C ARG A 288 -6.22 4.13 12.72
N PRO A 289 -5.88 2.84 12.88
CA PRO A 289 -6.27 1.81 11.93
C PRO A 289 -7.73 1.42 12.15
N PHE A 290 -8.38 0.94 11.09
CA PHE A 290 -9.72 0.36 11.16
C PHE A 290 -9.83 -0.75 12.22
N GLU A 291 -8.80 -1.57 12.34
CA GLU A 291 -8.76 -2.71 13.24
C GLU A 291 -8.83 -2.35 14.75
N ASP A 292 -8.52 -1.13 15.14
CA ASP A 292 -8.64 -0.67 16.55
C ASP A 292 -10.10 -0.42 16.98
N PHE A 293 -11.02 -0.30 16.03
CA PHE A 293 -12.41 0.01 16.35
C PHE A 293 -13.23 -1.26 16.49
N ARG A 294 -14.01 -1.34 17.57
CA ARG A 294 -14.92 -2.48 17.80
C ARG A 294 -16.14 -2.48 16.88
N SER A 295 -16.48 -1.33 16.29
CA SER A 295 -17.63 -1.16 15.40
C SER A 295 -17.46 0.03 14.47
N ILE A 296 -18.17 0.00 13.35
CA ILE A 296 -18.22 1.13 12.39
C ILE A 296 -18.79 2.39 13.05
N SER A 297 -19.80 2.25 13.93
CA SER A 297 -20.35 3.39 14.66
C SER A 297 -19.32 4.05 15.59
N GLY A 298 -18.45 3.25 16.20
CA GLY A 298 -17.32 3.74 17.01
C GLY A 298 -16.31 4.52 16.19
N LEU A 299 -15.99 4.04 15.00
CA LEU A 299 -15.10 4.74 14.06
C LEU A 299 -15.72 6.07 13.60
N ARG A 300 -16.98 6.08 13.18
CA ARG A 300 -17.66 7.31 12.76
C ARG A 300 -17.72 8.35 13.88
N LYS A 301 -18.09 7.95 15.11
CA LYS A 301 -18.07 8.84 16.28
C LYS A 301 -16.66 9.40 16.58
N TRP A 302 -15.60 8.62 16.36
CA TRP A 302 -14.25 9.10 16.53
C TRP A 302 -13.91 10.20 15.51
N ILE A 303 -14.30 10.06 14.26
CA ILE A 303 -14.12 11.08 13.21
C ILE A 303 -14.90 12.35 13.59
N GLU A 304 -16.19 12.22 13.92
CA GLU A 304 -17.07 13.34 14.32
C GLU A 304 -16.47 14.13 15.48
N LYS A 305 -16.02 13.44 16.54
CA LYS A 305 -15.40 14.07 17.72
C LYS A 305 -14.12 14.87 17.37
N ILE A 306 -13.32 14.38 16.41
CA ILE A 306 -12.14 15.14 15.97
C ILE A 306 -12.59 16.34 15.11
N GLN A 307 -13.60 16.20 14.28
CA GLN A 307 -14.14 17.29 13.48
C GLN A 307 -14.71 18.42 14.37
N GLU A 308 -15.38 18.09 15.46
CA GLU A 308 -15.93 19.05 16.42
C GLU A 308 -14.84 19.83 17.17
N ARG A 309 -13.74 19.16 17.56
CA ARG A 309 -12.61 19.80 18.29
C ARG A 309 -11.83 20.82 17.47
N ASN A 310 -11.99 20.79 16.16
CA ASN A 310 -11.23 21.64 15.23
C ASN A 310 -12.12 22.66 14.51
N ARG A 311 -13.39 22.79 14.94
CA ARG A 311 -14.28 23.91 14.59
C ARG A 311 -14.10 25.05 15.56
#